data_80c8ec49309dd2614d094564ab8dfa26
#
_entry.id   80c8ec49309dd2614d094564ab8dfa26
#
_cell.length_a   1.000
_cell.length_b   1.000
_cell.length_c   1.000
_cell.angle_alpha   90.00
_cell.angle_beta   90.00
_cell.angle_gamma   90.00
#
_symmetry.space_group_name_H-M   'P 1'
#
loop_
_entity.id
_entity.type
_entity.pdbx_description
1 polymer ?
#
loop_
_entity_poly.entity_id
_entity_poly.type
_entity_poly.pdbx_seq_one_letter_code
_entity_poly.pdbx_strand_id
1 'polypeptide(L)'
;MSVANANGYPPNGGTSFSNATGLIPELYAKEFNIKYWAETLMPRISTGKFYEGVLGMGDKVYVAGTPSITTAAYTKGASLDAQVPTSTPITLTVDRARYFNLTLDDVDEKQSHLDVAGKYVEVGLKQMSQDIESEFFEDIVGAAHASNRGATAGAKSGAFNLGTTGAPLAITAANVVDVITRVRAVLAEQNATQSGKVCIVAPVWFRYLLMNSELRQAYVTGDNKSVLRSGLVGSIDGVDIYESNLLFSETMNGHSGAHIYAFNPDAVSFIAQLNKSEKLRSTDTFATLFRSLMVYDWAVRKPEGLVEICGYNGGMT
;
A
#
# COMPACT_ATOMS: atom_id res chain seq x y z
N MET A 1 -33.41 -5.13 -51.84
CA MET A 1 -33.95 -6.09 -50.85
C MET A 1 -33.25 -5.85 -49.52
N SER A 2 -33.99 -5.35 -48.55
CA SER A 2 -33.44 -5.13 -47.22
C SER A 2 -33.47 -6.44 -46.48
N VAL A 3 -32.34 -6.89 -46.01
CA VAL A 3 -32.19 -8.15 -45.24
C VAL A 3 -32.77 -7.91 -43.85
N ALA A 4 -33.79 -8.65 -43.48
CA ALA A 4 -34.33 -8.61 -42.12
C ALA A 4 -33.26 -9.10 -41.15
N ASN A 5 -33.14 -8.40 -40.03
CA ASN A 5 -32.24 -8.79 -38.95
C ASN A 5 -32.70 -10.18 -38.43
N ALA A 6 -31.75 -11.03 -38.07
CA ALA A 6 -31.96 -12.40 -37.61
C ALA A 6 -32.96 -12.52 -36.43
N ASN A 7 -33.28 -11.42 -35.75
CA ASN A 7 -34.22 -11.36 -34.63
C ASN A 7 -35.62 -10.87 -34.99
N GLY A 8 -35.97 -10.76 -36.33
CA GLY A 8 -37.29 -10.36 -36.77
C GLY A 8 -37.65 -8.89 -36.58
N TYR A 9 -36.70 -8.05 -36.14
CA TYR A 9 -36.90 -6.61 -36.05
C TYR A 9 -36.58 -5.95 -37.40
N PRO A 10 -37.28 -4.86 -37.78
CA PRO A 10 -37.00 -4.14 -39.00
C PRO A 10 -35.54 -3.64 -38.98
N PRO A 11 -34.83 -3.67 -40.14
CA PRO A 11 -33.47 -3.23 -40.21
C PRO A 11 -33.34 -1.76 -39.82
N ASN A 12 -32.31 -1.42 -39.11
CA ASN A 12 -31.91 -0.04 -38.82
C ASN A 12 -31.82 0.74 -40.14
N GLY A 13 -32.76 1.66 -40.39
CA GLY A 13 -32.84 2.44 -41.63
C GLY A 13 -34.25 2.47 -42.24
N GLY A 14 -35.23 1.79 -41.67
CA GLY A 14 -36.66 1.98 -42.03
C GLY A 14 -37.12 3.36 -41.56
N THR A 15 -37.61 4.12 -42.51
CA THR A 15 -37.87 5.57 -42.42
C THR A 15 -38.90 6.01 -41.36
N SER A 16 -39.52 5.10 -40.65
CA SER A 16 -40.62 5.45 -39.72
C SER A 16 -40.40 5.12 -38.26
N PHE A 17 -39.37 4.35 -37.92
CA PHE A 17 -39.14 3.89 -36.54
C PHE A 17 -37.72 4.17 -36.03
N SER A 18 -37.00 5.05 -36.67
CA SER A 18 -35.66 5.44 -36.22
C SER A 18 -35.66 6.07 -34.84
N ASN A 19 -36.82 6.53 -34.34
CA ASN A 19 -36.98 7.07 -33.00
C ASN A 19 -37.69 6.08 -32.04
N ALA A 20 -37.91 4.83 -32.47
CA ALA A 20 -38.54 3.81 -31.61
C ALA A 20 -37.58 3.31 -30.50
N THR A 21 -36.32 3.69 -30.53
CA THR A 21 -35.39 3.44 -29.41
C THR A 21 -35.92 4.04 -28.11
N GLY A 22 -36.72 5.10 -28.15
CA GLY A 22 -37.33 5.65 -26.95
C GLY A 22 -38.58 4.91 -26.44
N LEU A 23 -39.12 3.94 -27.22
CA LEU A 23 -40.32 3.17 -26.82
C LEU A 23 -39.98 1.79 -26.21
N ILE A 24 -38.76 1.33 -26.34
CA ILE A 24 -38.29 0.10 -25.69
C ILE A 24 -37.71 0.50 -24.36
N PRO A 25 -38.34 0.19 -23.22
CA PRO A 25 -37.77 0.49 -21.92
C PRO A 25 -36.48 -0.31 -21.77
N GLU A 26 -35.37 0.39 -21.61
CA GLU A 26 -34.09 -0.24 -21.22
C GLU A 26 -34.20 -0.74 -19.79
N LEU A 27 -33.99 -2.05 -19.62
CA LEU A 27 -33.95 -2.66 -18.30
C LEU A 27 -32.55 -2.51 -17.75
N TYR A 28 -32.36 -1.60 -16.81
CA TYR A 28 -31.15 -1.50 -16.05
C TYR A 28 -31.11 -2.56 -14.96
N ALA A 29 -29.94 -3.15 -14.76
CA ALA A 29 -29.72 -4.02 -13.61
C ALA A 29 -29.98 -3.25 -12.31
N LYS A 30 -30.62 -3.88 -11.33
CA LYS A 30 -30.89 -3.25 -10.02
C LYS A 30 -29.63 -3.00 -9.19
N GLU A 31 -28.51 -3.56 -9.60
CA GLU A 31 -27.24 -3.46 -8.90
C GLU A 31 -26.18 -2.86 -9.80
N PHE A 32 -25.31 -2.04 -9.21
CA PHE A 32 -24.13 -1.54 -9.90
C PHE A 32 -23.11 -2.65 -10.05
N ASN A 33 -22.51 -2.74 -11.24
CA ASN A 33 -21.29 -3.52 -11.41
C ASN A 33 -20.13 -2.76 -10.74
N ILE A 34 -19.80 -3.16 -9.51
CA ILE A 34 -18.76 -2.52 -8.74
C ILE A 34 -17.41 -3.06 -9.19
N LYS A 35 -16.51 -2.16 -9.53
CA LYS A 35 -15.11 -2.49 -9.84
C LYS A 35 -14.45 -3.16 -8.63
N TYR A 36 -13.61 -4.18 -8.87
CA TYR A 36 -12.74 -4.73 -7.84
C TYR A 36 -11.69 -3.70 -7.42
N TRP A 37 -11.45 -3.59 -6.13
CA TRP A 37 -10.53 -2.64 -5.52
C TRP A 37 -9.41 -3.37 -4.81
N ALA A 38 -8.19 -2.84 -4.88
CA ALA A 38 -7.11 -3.32 -4.02
C ALA A 38 -7.40 -2.97 -2.54
N GLU A 39 -7.10 -3.88 -1.64
CA GLU A 39 -7.17 -3.61 -0.20
C GLU A 39 -6.03 -2.69 0.21
N THR A 40 -6.32 -1.66 1.00
CA THR A 40 -5.33 -0.74 1.53
C THR A 40 -4.68 -1.32 2.78
N LEU A 41 -3.34 -1.29 2.83
CA LEU A 41 -2.54 -1.90 3.89
C LEU A 41 -1.99 -0.88 4.91
N MET A 42 -2.10 0.43 4.62
CA MET A 42 -1.55 1.49 5.48
C MET A 42 -1.86 1.34 6.98
N PRO A 43 -3.09 0.99 7.41
CA PRO A 43 -3.37 0.82 8.83
C PRO A 43 -2.64 -0.36 9.49
N ARG A 44 -2.15 -1.32 8.68
CA ARG A 44 -1.45 -2.52 9.17
C ARG A 44 0.06 -2.35 9.24
N ILE A 45 0.62 -1.54 8.33
CA ILE A 45 2.07 -1.34 8.16
C ILE A 45 2.60 -0.08 8.85
N SER A 46 1.72 0.79 9.34
CA SER A 46 2.08 2.05 9.98
C SER A 46 1.48 2.20 11.37
N THR A 47 2.03 3.14 12.13
CA THR A 47 1.49 3.50 13.45
C THR A 47 1.00 4.94 13.48
N GLY A 48 -0.18 5.18 14.04
CA GLY A 48 -0.76 6.51 14.29
C GLY A 48 -0.54 7.05 15.70
N LYS A 49 0.11 6.30 16.59
CA LYS A 49 0.15 6.57 18.03
C LYS A 49 0.76 7.93 18.44
N PHE A 50 1.55 8.55 17.57
CA PHE A 50 2.29 9.77 17.90
C PHE A 50 1.60 11.05 17.42
N TYR A 51 0.41 10.94 16.85
CA TYR A 51 -0.27 12.03 16.15
C TYR A 51 -1.67 12.30 16.67
N GLU A 52 -1.97 11.81 17.85
CA GLU A 52 -3.20 12.17 18.53
C GLU A 52 -3.22 13.68 18.79
N GLY A 53 -4.14 14.40 18.13
CA GLY A 53 -4.31 15.84 18.29
C GLY A 53 -3.80 16.71 17.15
N VAL A 54 -3.20 16.16 16.08
CA VAL A 54 -2.91 16.94 14.86
C VAL A 54 -4.19 17.18 14.09
N LEU A 55 -4.60 18.41 13.97
CA LEU A 55 -5.96 18.76 13.56
C LEU A 55 -6.06 19.50 12.23
N GLY A 56 -4.96 19.92 11.61
CA GLY A 56 -5.02 20.74 10.43
C GLY A 56 -3.87 20.58 9.44
N MET A 57 -4.08 21.03 8.22
CA MET A 57 -3.06 21.14 7.20
C MET A 57 -2.03 22.19 7.61
N GLY A 58 -0.75 21.87 7.45
CA GLY A 58 0.36 22.76 7.81
C GLY A 58 0.79 22.67 9.28
N ASP A 59 0.13 21.86 10.10
CA ASP A 59 0.59 21.60 11.46
C ASP A 59 1.87 20.76 11.45
N LYS A 60 2.78 21.11 12.34
CA LYS A 60 4.05 20.39 12.52
C LYS A 60 4.02 19.62 13.81
N VAL A 61 4.36 18.34 13.71
CA VAL A 61 4.55 17.47 14.87
C VAL A 61 6.03 17.19 15.06
N TYR A 62 6.54 17.51 16.23
CA TYR A 62 7.91 17.20 16.61
C TYR A 62 7.91 15.93 17.45
N VAL A 63 8.45 14.86 16.93
CA VAL A 63 8.69 13.63 17.69
C VAL A 63 10.11 13.64 18.21
N ALA A 64 10.26 13.66 19.53
CA ALA A 64 11.60 13.61 20.14
C ALA A 64 12.32 12.30 19.78
N GLY A 65 13.52 12.43 19.24
CA GLY A 65 14.38 11.29 18.98
C GLY A 65 14.90 10.67 20.27
N THR A 66 15.31 9.41 20.22
CA THR A 66 15.98 8.77 21.36
C THR A 66 17.41 9.28 21.46
N PRO A 67 17.83 9.88 22.59
CA PRO A 67 19.20 10.33 22.74
C PRO A 67 20.19 9.15 22.78
N SER A 68 21.37 9.33 22.21
CA SER A 68 22.46 8.38 22.31
C SER A 68 23.24 8.62 23.60
N ILE A 69 23.39 7.57 24.39
CA ILE A 69 24.20 7.60 25.66
C ILE A 69 25.32 6.58 25.54
N THR A 70 26.52 7.03 25.78
CA THR A 70 27.71 6.16 25.79
C THR A 70 28.05 5.78 27.23
N THR A 71 28.22 4.50 27.48
CA THR A 71 28.69 4.01 28.79
C THR A 71 30.19 3.85 28.79
N ALA A 72 30.85 4.29 29.86
CA ALA A 72 32.31 4.10 30.07
C ALA A 72 32.54 3.09 31.17
N ALA A 73 33.65 2.36 31.08
CA ALA A 73 34.10 1.46 32.14
C ALA A 73 34.56 2.26 33.38
N TYR A 74 34.05 1.90 34.54
CA TYR A 74 34.46 2.53 35.80
C TYR A 74 35.78 1.95 36.33
N THR A 75 36.70 2.82 36.64
CA THR A 75 37.93 2.48 37.39
C THR A 75 37.89 3.19 38.73
N LYS A 76 38.20 2.47 39.81
CA LYS A 76 38.17 3.04 41.16
C LYS A 76 39.08 4.26 41.25
N GLY A 77 38.52 5.43 41.65
CA GLY A 77 39.25 6.68 41.78
C GLY A 77 39.32 7.51 40.49
N ALA A 78 38.77 7.07 39.37
CA ALA A 78 38.70 7.87 38.16
C ALA A 78 37.62 8.93 38.26
N SER A 79 37.87 10.10 37.66
CA SER A 79 36.84 11.13 37.45
C SER A 79 35.77 10.65 36.52
N LEU A 80 34.50 10.99 36.81
CA LEU A 80 33.36 10.68 35.96
C LEU A 80 33.07 11.87 35.03
N ASP A 81 33.09 11.63 33.74
CA ASP A 81 32.71 12.65 32.74
C ASP A 81 31.21 12.69 32.58
N ALA A 82 30.63 13.87 32.74
CA ALA A 82 29.20 14.09 32.52
C ALA A 82 28.89 14.26 31.02
N GLN A 83 28.01 13.46 30.51
CA GLN A 83 27.48 13.60 29.12
C GLN A 83 26.21 14.44 29.12
N VAL A 84 26.09 15.33 28.14
CA VAL A 84 24.84 16.02 27.82
C VAL A 84 24.24 15.34 26.61
N PRO A 85 23.24 14.46 26.80
CA PRO A 85 22.65 13.75 25.69
C PRO A 85 21.84 14.73 24.81
N THR A 86 22.08 14.67 23.51
CA THR A 86 21.33 15.41 22.49
C THR A 86 20.42 14.47 21.72
N SER A 87 19.19 14.90 21.47
CA SER A 87 18.29 14.17 20.60
C SER A 87 17.93 15.01 19.38
N THR A 88 17.92 14.39 18.21
CA THR A 88 17.44 15.05 16.99
C THR A 88 15.96 14.79 16.85
N PRO A 89 15.08 15.82 16.92
CA PRO A 89 13.66 15.61 16.70
C PRO A 89 13.38 15.29 15.24
N ILE A 90 12.44 14.40 15.01
CA ILE A 90 11.86 14.13 13.69
C ILE A 90 10.64 15.05 13.55
N THR A 91 10.64 15.85 12.49
CA THR A 91 9.52 16.76 12.21
C THR A 91 8.66 16.14 11.11
N LEU A 92 7.38 15.96 11.37
CA LEU A 92 6.38 15.68 10.37
C LEU A 92 5.59 16.97 10.12
N THR A 93 5.47 17.36 8.87
CA THR A 93 4.65 18.48 8.44
C THR A 93 3.53 17.94 7.58
N VAL A 94 2.28 18.16 7.97
CA VAL A 94 1.11 17.68 7.23
C VAL A 94 0.81 18.66 6.11
N ASP A 95 1.28 18.35 4.89
CA ASP A 95 1.21 19.25 3.74
C ASP A 95 0.60 18.62 2.49
N ARG A 96 0.26 17.32 2.54
CA ARG A 96 -0.33 16.60 1.41
C ARG A 96 -1.83 16.60 1.49
N ALA A 97 -2.51 16.78 0.38
CA ALA A 97 -3.96 16.74 0.30
C ALA A 97 -4.43 16.16 -1.02
N ARG A 98 -5.49 15.35 -0.97
CA ARG A 98 -6.22 14.87 -2.15
C ARG A 98 -7.69 15.17 -2.01
N TYR A 99 -8.33 15.44 -3.13
CA TYR A 99 -9.77 15.68 -3.18
C TYR A 99 -10.39 14.95 -4.36
N PHE A 100 -11.68 14.71 -4.26
CA PHE A 100 -12.53 14.44 -5.42
C PHE A 100 -13.72 15.39 -5.42
N ASN A 101 -14.21 15.66 -6.61
CA ASN A 101 -15.43 16.45 -6.83
C ASN A 101 -16.25 15.77 -7.92
N LEU A 102 -17.44 15.33 -7.55
CA LEU A 102 -18.38 14.63 -8.41
C LEU A 102 -19.62 15.49 -8.62
N THR A 103 -20.08 15.56 -9.86
CA THR A 103 -21.31 16.24 -10.22
C THR A 103 -22.36 15.20 -10.61
N LEU A 104 -23.53 15.27 -10.02
CA LEU A 104 -24.67 14.45 -10.35
C LEU A 104 -25.82 15.35 -10.81
N ASP A 105 -26.29 15.13 -12.04
CA ASP A 105 -27.42 15.85 -12.59
C ASP A 105 -28.72 15.42 -11.90
N ASP A 106 -29.63 16.37 -11.65
CA ASP A 106 -30.92 16.12 -10.99
C ASP A 106 -31.82 15.22 -11.82
N VAL A 107 -31.71 15.29 -13.16
CA VAL A 107 -32.50 14.44 -14.06
C VAL A 107 -32.03 13.00 -13.92
N ASP A 108 -30.74 12.75 -13.91
CA ASP A 108 -30.16 11.42 -13.74
C ASP A 108 -30.48 10.83 -12.37
N GLU A 109 -30.42 11.66 -11.30
CA GLU A 109 -30.79 11.24 -9.94
C GLU A 109 -32.28 10.82 -9.86
N LYS A 110 -33.17 11.57 -10.54
CA LYS A 110 -34.60 11.28 -10.54
C LYS A 110 -35.01 10.11 -11.43
N GLN A 111 -34.34 9.91 -12.55
CA GLN A 111 -34.62 8.83 -13.50
C GLN A 111 -33.96 7.51 -13.11
N SER A 112 -32.91 7.56 -12.28
CA SER A 112 -32.24 6.38 -11.76
C SER A 112 -33.02 5.77 -10.59
N HIS A 113 -33.23 4.46 -10.63
CA HIS A 113 -33.78 3.68 -9.51
C HIS A 113 -32.70 3.30 -8.49
N LEU A 114 -31.45 3.70 -8.71
CA LEU A 114 -30.27 3.33 -7.96
C LEU A 114 -29.83 4.47 -7.05
N ASP A 115 -29.27 4.15 -5.89
CA ASP A 115 -28.54 5.12 -5.07
C ASP A 115 -27.19 5.45 -5.73
N VAL A 116 -27.26 6.27 -6.79
CA VAL A 116 -26.10 6.68 -7.58
C VAL A 116 -25.15 7.52 -6.75
N ALA A 117 -25.68 8.46 -5.97
CA ALA A 117 -24.91 9.40 -5.17
C ALA A 117 -24.06 8.68 -4.12
N GLY A 118 -24.65 7.78 -3.33
CA GLY A 118 -23.95 7.02 -2.30
C GLY A 118 -22.84 6.14 -2.88
N LYS A 119 -23.13 5.46 -3.99
CA LYS A 119 -22.14 4.59 -4.66
C LYS A 119 -20.98 5.36 -5.28
N TYR A 120 -21.22 6.51 -5.88
CA TYR A 120 -20.16 7.33 -6.46
C TYR A 120 -19.23 7.89 -5.39
N VAL A 121 -19.77 8.32 -4.25
CA VAL A 121 -18.95 8.76 -3.11
C VAL A 121 -18.13 7.61 -2.55
N GLU A 122 -18.68 6.40 -2.40
CA GLU A 122 -17.95 5.21 -1.96
C GLU A 122 -16.78 4.89 -2.90
N VAL A 123 -17.03 4.92 -4.21
CA VAL A 123 -15.99 4.71 -5.23
C VAL A 123 -14.91 5.80 -5.16
N GLY A 124 -15.29 7.06 -4.99
CA GLY A 124 -14.35 8.18 -4.86
C GLY A 124 -13.45 8.05 -3.64
N LEU A 125 -13.99 7.65 -2.49
CA LEU A 125 -13.21 7.42 -1.27
C LEU A 125 -12.24 6.25 -1.41
N LYS A 126 -12.68 5.14 -2.02
CA LYS A 126 -11.81 3.98 -2.29
C LYS A 126 -10.67 4.34 -3.24
N GLN A 127 -10.97 5.06 -4.33
CA GLN A 127 -9.94 5.50 -5.26
C GLN A 127 -8.92 6.41 -4.57
N MET A 128 -9.39 7.36 -3.77
CA MET A 128 -8.52 8.27 -3.03
C MET A 128 -7.60 7.53 -2.06
N SER A 129 -8.11 6.51 -1.36
CA SER A 129 -7.31 5.67 -0.47
C SER A 129 -6.23 4.89 -1.20
N GLN A 130 -6.54 4.35 -2.38
CA GLN A 130 -5.57 3.64 -3.22
C GLN A 130 -4.49 4.56 -3.77
N ASP A 131 -4.87 5.75 -4.21
CA ASP A 131 -3.93 6.74 -4.72
C ASP A 131 -2.95 7.21 -3.63
N ILE A 132 -3.41 7.37 -2.40
CA ILE A 132 -2.58 7.72 -1.24
C ILE A 132 -1.58 6.59 -0.95
N GLU A 133 -2.02 5.34 -0.97
CA GLU A 133 -1.13 4.20 -0.71
C GLU A 133 -0.11 4.01 -1.84
N SER A 134 -0.51 4.21 -3.09
CA SER A 134 0.42 4.16 -4.22
C SER A 134 1.48 5.26 -4.14
N GLU A 135 1.10 6.49 -3.79
CA GLU A 135 2.00 7.60 -3.58
C GLU A 135 2.97 7.35 -2.41
N PHE A 136 2.47 6.72 -1.34
CA PHE A 136 3.32 6.31 -0.22
C PHE A 136 4.40 5.33 -0.66
N PHE A 137 4.06 4.26 -1.39
CA PHE A 137 5.04 3.28 -1.84
C PHE A 137 6.05 3.84 -2.84
N GLU A 138 5.69 4.84 -3.62
CA GLU A 138 6.60 5.55 -4.50
C GLU A 138 7.58 6.43 -3.72
N ASP A 139 7.09 7.15 -2.71
CA ASP A 139 7.87 8.13 -1.95
C ASP A 139 8.88 7.48 -0.98
N ILE A 140 8.59 6.28 -0.48
CA ILE A 140 9.49 5.58 0.44
C ILE A 140 10.65 4.84 -0.26
N VAL A 141 10.74 4.90 -1.59
CA VAL A 141 11.88 4.34 -2.33
C VAL A 141 13.18 4.94 -1.80
N GLY A 142 14.08 4.08 -1.37
CA GLY A 142 15.36 4.52 -0.80
C GLY A 142 15.30 5.10 0.62
N ALA A 143 14.14 5.11 1.28
CA ALA A 143 14.01 5.60 2.66
C ALA A 143 14.50 4.61 3.73
N ALA A 144 14.73 3.35 3.35
CA ALA A 144 15.33 2.36 4.25
C ALA A 144 16.78 2.74 4.61
N HIS A 145 17.22 2.35 5.81
CA HIS A 145 18.60 2.54 6.21
C HIS A 145 19.58 1.90 5.20
N ALA A 146 20.76 2.49 4.99
CA ALA A 146 21.72 2.02 3.99
C ALA A 146 22.10 0.54 4.17
N SER A 147 22.17 0.07 5.41
CA SER A 147 22.42 -1.35 5.73
C SER A 147 21.21 -2.27 5.55
N ASN A 148 20.04 -1.74 5.22
CA ASN A 148 18.80 -2.50 5.06
C ASN A 148 18.34 -2.58 3.61
N ARG A 149 19.21 -2.23 2.67
CA ARG A 149 18.93 -2.24 1.22
C ARG A 149 20.19 -2.55 0.42
N GLY A 150 20.01 -2.93 -0.84
CA GLY A 150 21.11 -3.11 -1.77
C GLY A 150 21.75 -4.50 -1.71
N ALA A 151 22.90 -4.62 -2.39
CA ALA A 151 23.57 -5.92 -2.57
C ALA A 151 24.34 -6.40 -1.33
N THR A 152 24.62 -5.51 -0.38
CA THR A 152 25.44 -5.78 0.83
C THR A 152 24.68 -5.34 2.09
N ALA A 153 23.42 -5.76 2.20
CA ALA A 153 22.62 -5.47 3.37
C ALA A 153 23.09 -6.28 4.60
N GLY A 154 22.74 -5.77 5.79
CA GLY A 154 23.16 -6.30 7.09
C GLY A 154 24.12 -5.34 7.80
N ALA A 155 23.67 -4.81 8.94
CA ALA A 155 24.45 -3.81 9.70
C ALA A 155 25.77 -4.35 10.26
N LYS A 156 25.82 -5.66 10.51
CA LYS A 156 27.01 -6.35 11.08
C LYS A 156 27.72 -7.21 10.04
N SER A 157 26.94 -7.94 9.25
CA SER A 157 27.49 -8.91 8.30
C SER A 157 27.80 -8.31 6.92
N GLY A 158 26.98 -7.36 6.44
CA GLY A 158 27.06 -6.86 5.07
C GLY A 158 26.91 -7.96 4.02
N ALA A 159 26.26 -9.10 4.37
CA ALA A 159 26.32 -10.34 3.60
C ALA A 159 25.02 -10.63 2.81
N PHE A 160 23.96 -9.87 3.05
CA PHE A 160 22.66 -10.15 2.45
C PHE A 160 22.44 -9.33 1.19
N ASN A 161 22.22 -10.02 0.08
CA ASN A 161 21.84 -9.36 -1.17
C ASN A 161 20.31 -9.20 -1.23
N LEU A 162 19.85 -7.94 -1.25
CA LEU A 162 18.45 -7.55 -1.40
C LEU A 162 18.15 -6.92 -2.78
N GLY A 163 19.16 -6.88 -3.67
CA GLY A 163 19.05 -6.28 -4.99
C GLY A 163 19.16 -4.76 -4.97
N THR A 164 19.38 -4.22 -6.17
CA THR A 164 19.37 -2.78 -6.47
C THR A 164 18.62 -2.57 -7.78
N THR A 165 18.26 -1.34 -8.11
CA THR A 165 17.61 -1.03 -9.40
C THR A 165 18.49 -1.40 -10.61
N GLY A 166 19.83 -1.27 -10.48
CA GLY A 166 20.79 -1.67 -11.50
C GLY A 166 21.12 -3.16 -11.55
N ALA A 167 20.89 -3.89 -10.44
CA ALA A 167 21.10 -5.33 -10.30
C ALA A 167 19.98 -5.95 -9.44
N PRO A 168 18.75 -6.04 -9.97
CA PRO A 168 17.62 -6.53 -9.21
C PRO A 168 17.75 -8.02 -8.90
N LEU A 169 17.20 -8.44 -7.78
CA LEU A 169 17.21 -9.82 -7.35
C LEU A 169 16.17 -10.63 -8.16
N ALA A 170 16.61 -11.68 -8.85
CA ALA A 170 15.70 -12.64 -9.46
C ALA A 170 15.07 -13.52 -8.37
N ILE A 171 13.80 -13.31 -8.08
CA ILE A 171 13.07 -14.10 -7.09
C ILE A 171 12.37 -15.25 -7.78
N THR A 172 12.66 -16.45 -7.32
CA THR A 172 12.14 -17.72 -7.86
C THR A 172 11.49 -18.54 -6.74
N ALA A 173 10.77 -19.59 -7.10
CA ALA A 173 10.19 -20.51 -6.12
C ALA A 173 11.26 -21.17 -5.22
N ALA A 174 12.50 -21.30 -5.70
CA ALA A 174 13.59 -21.90 -4.94
C ALA A 174 14.20 -20.97 -3.89
N ASN A 175 14.19 -19.64 -4.13
CA ASN A 175 14.86 -18.67 -3.24
C ASN A 175 13.92 -17.73 -2.49
N VAL A 176 12.62 -17.76 -2.78
CA VAL A 176 11.63 -16.85 -2.15
C VAL A 176 11.60 -16.95 -0.63
N VAL A 177 11.76 -18.15 -0.08
CA VAL A 177 11.80 -18.38 1.38
C VAL A 177 13.10 -17.82 1.96
N ASP A 178 14.22 -18.02 1.28
CA ASP A 178 15.51 -17.48 1.67
C ASP A 178 15.50 -15.93 1.67
N VAL A 179 14.81 -15.30 0.72
CA VAL A 179 14.62 -13.84 0.72
C VAL A 179 13.89 -13.38 1.99
N ILE A 180 12.85 -14.08 2.43
CA ILE A 180 12.12 -13.72 3.67
C ILE A 180 13.04 -13.88 4.89
N THR A 181 13.80 -14.95 4.97
CA THR A 181 14.74 -15.18 6.08
C THR A 181 15.87 -14.15 6.10
N ARG A 182 16.37 -13.72 4.93
CA ARG A 182 17.36 -12.62 4.82
C ARG A 182 16.78 -11.31 5.38
N VAL A 183 15.56 -10.95 5.02
CA VAL A 183 14.88 -9.76 5.57
C VAL A 183 14.83 -9.81 7.09
N ARG A 184 14.46 -10.96 7.64
CA ARG A 184 14.41 -11.17 9.07
C ARG A 184 15.79 -11.01 9.72
N ALA A 185 16.85 -11.57 9.11
CA ALA A 185 18.20 -11.47 9.58
C ALA A 185 18.71 -10.03 9.57
N VAL A 186 18.44 -9.27 8.48
CA VAL A 186 18.82 -7.85 8.36
C VAL A 186 18.16 -7.02 9.48
N LEU A 187 16.87 -7.21 9.74
CA LEU A 187 16.17 -6.52 10.83
C LEU A 187 16.69 -6.95 12.22
N ALA A 188 17.06 -8.21 12.38
CA ALA A 188 17.62 -8.71 13.63
C ALA A 188 18.99 -8.09 13.93
N GLU A 189 19.84 -7.88 12.90
CA GLU A 189 21.12 -7.18 13.07
C GLU A 189 20.97 -5.72 13.51
N GLN A 190 19.86 -5.08 13.11
CA GLN A 190 19.47 -3.73 13.55
C GLN A 190 18.72 -3.72 14.90
N ASN A 191 18.51 -4.88 15.54
CA ASN A 191 17.66 -5.04 16.73
C ASN A 191 16.22 -4.57 16.52
N ALA A 192 15.74 -4.49 15.28
CA ALA A 192 14.41 -3.98 14.94
C ALA A 192 13.29 -5.04 15.07
N THR A 193 13.62 -6.29 15.41
CA THR A 193 12.66 -7.39 15.51
C THR A 193 11.95 -7.47 16.86
N GLN A 194 12.40 -6.70 17.86
CA GLN A 194 11.92 -6.83 19.24
C GLN A 194 10.60 -6.09 19.53
N SER A 195 10.20 -5.12 18.68
CA SER A 195 9.06 -4.23 18.97
C SER A 195 7.77 -4.54 18.20
N GLY A 196 7.62 -5.74 17.65
CA GLY A 196 6.38 -6.11 16.97
C GLY A 196 6.55 -7.17 15.90
N LYS A 197 5.44 -7.51 15.23
CA LYS A 197 5.46 -8.40 14.07
C LYS A 197 5.99 -7.64 12.87
N VAL A 198 6.96 -8.22 12.19
CA VAL A 198 7.44 -7.71 10.91
C VAL A 198 6.41 -8.03 9.84
N CYS A 199 6.10 -7.05 9.00
CA CYS A 199 5.19 -7.19 7.88
C CYS A 199 5.97 -7.04 6.57
N ILE A 200 5.82 -7.96 5.63
CA ILE A 200 6.32 -7.79 4.25
C ILE A 200 5.13 -7.45 3.36
N VAL A 201 5.25 -6.37 2.59
CA VAL A 201 4.32 -6.05 1.50
C VAL A 201 4.99 -6.41 0.18
N ALA A 202 4.40 -7.36 -0.52
CA ALA A 202 4.94 -7.95 -1.73
C ALA A 202 3.92 -7.94 -2.87
N PRO A 203 4.37 -7.96 -4.15
CA PRO A 203 3.47 -8.07 -5.29
C PRO A 203 2.82 -9.47 -5.36
N VAL A 204 1.71 -9.58 -6.08
CA VAL A 204 0.92 -10.82 -6.19
C VAL A 204 1.74 -12.01 -6.69
N TRP A 205 2.68 -11.80 -7.63
CA TRP A 205 3.53 -12.88 -8.13
C TRP A 205 4.44 -13.49 -7.05
N PHE A 206 4.75 -12.77 -5.98
CA PHE A 206 5.53 -13.28 -4.85
C PHE A 206 4.78 -14.42 -4.13
N ARG A 207 3.47 -14.27 -3.95
CA ARG A 207 2.63 -15.35 -3.42
C ARG A 207 2.65 -16.60 -4.29
N TYR A 208 2.57 -16.41 -5.62
CA TYR A 208 2.63 -17.53 -6.54
C TYR A 208 3.94 -18.33 -6.37
N LEU A 209 5.06 -17.64 -6.21
CA LEU A 209 6.34 -18.26 -5.96
C LEU A 209 6.39 -18.99 -4.61
N LEU A 210 5.81 -18.41 -3.56
CA LEU A 210 5.68 -19.05 -2.26
C LEU A 210 4.86 -20.34 -2.32
N MET A 211 3.77 -20.36 -3.07
CA MET A 211 2.95 -21.56 -3.25
C MET A 211 3.67 -22.69 -3.99
N ASN A 212 4.62 -22.36 -4.85
CA ASN A 212 5.42 -23.32 -5.60
C ASN A 212 6.76 -23.67 -4.91
N SER A 213 7.05 -23.06 -3.77
CA SER A 213 8.27 -23.33 -2.99
C SER A 213 8.19 -24.64 -2.20
N GLU A 214 9.30 -25.01 -1.57
CA GLU A 214 9.41 -26.19 -0.68
C GLU A 214 8.44 -26.15 0.51
N LEU A 215 7.83 -24.99 0.83
CA LEU A 215 6.76 -24.89 1.81
C LEU A 215 5.55 -25.79 1.51
N ARG A 216 5.41 -26.23 0.28
CA ARG A 216 4.45 -27.27 -0.09
C ARG A 216 4.74 -28.61 0.59
N GLN A 217 5.99 -28.85 0.96
CA GLN A 217 6.44 -30.05 1.67
C GLN A 217 6.24 -29.95 3.19
N ALA A 218 5.85 -28.81 3.72
CA ALA A 218 5.53 -28.65 5.15
C ALA A 218 4.39 -29.58 5.63
N TYR A 219 3.67 -30.23 4.72
CA TYR A 219 2.80 -31.38 5.01
C TYR A 219 3.54 -32.54 5.67
N VAL A 220 4.86 -32.63 5.48
CA VAL A 220 5.71 -33.70 6.04
C VAL A 220 6.08 -33.40 7.52
N THR A 221 6.01 -32.18 7.97
CA THR A 221 6.39 -31.78 9.34
C THR A 221 5.26 -31.85 10.38
N GLY A 222 4.08 -32.37 10.01
CA GLY A 222 3.04 -32.71 11.00
C GLY A 222 2.32 -31.53 11.67
N ASP A 223 2.49 -30.33 11.16
CA ASP A 223 1.80 -29.16 11.70
C ASP A 223 0.39 -29.05 11.09
N ASN A 224 -0.63 -29.12 11.97
CA ASN A 224 -2.05 -29.11 11.59
C ASN A 224 -2.54 -27.76 11.00
N LYS A 225 -1.68 -26.78 10.90
CA LYS A 225 -1.95 -25.44 10.31
C LYS A 225 -1.14 -25.22 9.04
N SER A 226 -1.48 -25.97 8.00
CA SER A 226 -0.93 -25.67 6.66
C SER A 226 -1.29 -24.25 6.26
N VAL A 227 -0.27 -23.43 5.98
CA VAL A 227 -0.34 -22.07 5.45
C VAL A 227 -1.22 -21.98 4.19
N LEU A 228 -1.34 -23.06 3.43
CA LEU A 228 -2.12 -23.17 2.20
C LEU A 228 -3.64 -23.29 2.39
N ARG A 229 -4.12 -23.63 3.59
CA ARG A 229 -5.55 -23.89 3.83
C ARG A 229 -6.39 -22.65 4.09
N SER A 230 -5.80 -21.56 4.55
CA SER A 230 -6.55 -20.38 4.98
C SER A 230 -6.66 -19.26 3.93
N GLY A 231 -6.01 -19.39 2.76
CA GLY A 231 -5.98 -18.31 1.76
C GLY A 231 -5.27 -17.03 2.22
N LEU A 232 -4.95 -16.93 3.49
CA LEU A 232 -4.04 -15.93 4.06
C LEU A 232 -2.62 -16.40 3.76
N VAL A 233 -1.82 -15.54 3.16
CA VAL A 233 -0.37 -15.75 3.11
C VAL A 233 0.08 -15.72 4.57
N GLY A 234 0.47 -16.88 5.10
CA GLY A 234 0.71 -17.02 6.52
C GLY A 234 1.93 -16.26 7.00
N SER A 235 2.19 -16.34 8.28
CA SER A 235 3.43 -15.88 8.90
C SER A 235 4.53 -16.91 8.67
N ILE A 236 5.63 -16.51 8.04
CA ILE A 236 6.83 -17.32 7.86
C ILE A 236 7.95 -16.70 8.70
N ASP A 237 8.59 -17.48 9.54
CA ASP A 237 9.67 -17.01 10.45
C ASP A 237 9.27 -15.77 11.28
N GLY A 238 7.99 -15.68 11.67
CA GLY A 238 7.46 -14.52 12.40
C GLY A 238 7.29 -13.25 11.57
N VAL A 239 7.29 -13.38 10.25
CA VAL A 239 7.04 -12.30 9.29
C VAL A 239 5.67 -12.50 8.66
N ASP A 240 4.77 -11.55 8.81
CA ASP A 240 3.45 -11.55 8.19
C ASP A 240 3.57 -11.03 6.75
N ILE A 241 3.04 -11.77 5.78
CA ILE A 241 3.15 -11.43 4.36
C ILE A 241 1.81 -10.89 3.85
N TYR A 242 1.83 -9.70 3.30
CA TYR A 242 0.69 -9.04 2.67
C TYR A 242 0.93 -8.87 1.17
N GLU A 243 -0.14 -8.94 0.40
CA GLU A 243 -0.11 -8.71 -1.04
C GLU A 243 -0.63 -7.30 -1.35
N SER A 244 0.08 -6.58 -2.23
CA SER A 244 -0.42 -5.32 -2.77
C SER A 244 -0.08 -5.18 -4.25
N ASN A 245 -1.04 -4.71 -5.03
CA ASN A 245 -0.84 -4.29 -6.42
C ASN A 245 -0.48 -2.80 -6.52
N LEU A 246 -0.41 -2.10 -5.39
CA LEU A 246 -0.13 -0.67 -5.32
C LEU A 246 1.36 -0.37 -5.10
N LEU A 247 2.19 -1.42 -4.99
CA LEU A 247 3.63 -1.28 -4.87
C LEU A 247 4.23 -0.58 -6.08
N PHE A 248 5.21 0.26 -5.83
CA PHE A 248 5.97 0.90 -6.89
C PHE A 248 6.73 -0.13 -7.71
N SER A 249 6.53 -0.08 -9.01
CA SER A 249 7.14 -0.99 -9.98
C SER A 249 7.79 -0.18 -11.08
N GLU A 250 9.03 -0.54 -11.41
CA GLU A 250 9.79 0.10 -12.47
C GLU A 250 10.56 -0.92 -13.31
N THR A 251 11.11 -0.46 -14.43
CA THR A 251 12.01 -1.28 -15.23
C THR A 251 13.40 -1.27 -14.61
N MET A 252 13.78 -2.39 -14.00
CA MET A 252 15.06 -2.62 -13.34
C MET A 252 15.95 -3.48 -14.26
N ASN A 253 16.99 -2.91 -14.83
CA ASN A 253 17.93 -3.63 -15.72
C ASN A 253 17.23 -4.49 -16.80
N GLY A 254 16.19 -3.94 -17.45
CA GLY A 254 15.43 -4.62 -18.51
C GLY A 254 14.35 -5.60 -18.02
N HIS A 255 14.15 -5.79 -16.73
CA HIS A 255 13.09 -6.59 -16.14
C HIS A 255 12.01 -5.70 -15.52
N SER A 256 10.75 -6.15 -15.57
CA SER A 256 9.68 -5.51 -14.79
C SER A 256 9.85 -5.90 -13.31
N GLY A 257 10.47 -5.01 -12.56
CA GLY A 257 10.77 -5.19 -11.13
C GLY A 257 9.77 -4.47 -10.25
N ALA A 258 9.73 -4.86 -8.98
CA ALA A 258 8.96 -4.21 -7.93
C ALA A 258 9.83 -3.95 -6.71
N HIS A 259 9.55 -2.82 -6.04
CA HIS A 259 10.09 -2.55 -4.73
C HIS A 259 9.23 -3.26 -3.68
N ILE A 260 9.82 -4.23 -3.01
CA ILE A 260 9.19 -5.02 -1.95
C ILE A 260 9.70 -4.44 -0.62
N TYR A 261 8.77 -4.16 0.29
CA TYR A 261 9.12 -3.55 1.56
C TYR A 261 8.80 -4.47 2.72
N ALA A 262 9.68 -4.49 3.71
CA ALA A 262 9.38 -5.08 5.00
C ALA A 262 9.39 -4.00 6.07
N PHE A 263 8.35 -3.99 6.87
CA PHE A 263 8.11 -2.99 7.90
C PHE A 263 8.10 -3.62 9.28
N ASN A 264 8.80 -2.97 10.21
CA ASN A 264 8.37 -2.99 11.59
C ASN A 264 7.31 -1.89 11.75
N PRO A 265 6.10 -2.18 12.29
CA PRO A 265 5.01 -1.18 12.38
C PRO A 265 5.40 0.13 13.05
N ASP A 266 6.41 0.11 13.93
CA ASP A 266 6.92 1.32 14.57
C ASP A 266 7.88 2.15 13.69
N ALA A 267 8.27 1.64 12.52
CA ALA A 267 9.21 2.32 11.64
C ALA A 267 8.57 3.48 10.88
N VAL A 268 7.32 3.31 10.48
CA VAL A 268 6.56 4.28 9.68
C VAL A 268 5.39 4.83 10.47
N SER A 269 5.20 6.12 10.40
CA SER A 269 4.04 6.79 10.94
C SER A 269 3.22 7.39 9.81
N PHE A 270 1.92 7.20 9.87
CA PHE A 270 0.97 7.70 8.90
C PHE A 270 -0.18 8.43 9.60
N ILE A 271 -0.54 9.59 9.08
CA ILE A 271 -1.72 10.35 9.48
C ILE A 271 -2.60 10.53 8.26
N ALA A 272 -3.87 10.25 8.41
CA ALA A 272 -4.90 10.65 7.47
C ALA A 272 -6.08 11.24 8.22
N GLN A 273 -6.52 12.40 7.80
CA GLN A 273 -7.66 13.08 8.36
C GLN A 273 -8.64 13.45 7.25
N LEU A 274 -9.90 13.04 7.38
CA LEU A 274 -10.95 13.52 6.51
C LEU A 274 -11.29 14.94 6.95
N ASN A 275 -10.79 15.92 6.22
CA ASN A 275 -10.89 17.31 6.65
C ASN A 275 -12.26 17.90 6.35
N LYS A 276 -12.83 17.58 5.17
CA LYS A 276 -14.12 18.15 4.78
C LYS A 276 -14.82 17.30 3.73
N SER A 277 -16.09 17.00 3.99
CA SER A 277 -16.98 16.40 3.02
C SER A 277 -18.23 17.25 2.89
N GLU A 278 -18.60 17.64 1.68
CA GLU A 278 -19.69 18.57 1.41
C GLU A 278 -20.59 18.10 0.29
N LYS A 279 -21.89 18.35 0.46
CA LYS A 279 -22.89 18.26 -0.59
C LYS A 279 -23.40 19.67 -0.90
N LEU A 280 -23.17 20.13 -2.13
CA LEU A 280 -23.51 21.48 -2.56
C LEU A 280 -24.39 21.44 -3.81
N ARG A 281 -25.25 22.44 -3.98
CA ARG A 281 -25.93 22.68 -5.26
C ARG A 281 -24.99 23.42 -6.20
N SER A 282 -24.97 23.01 -7.45
CA SER A 282 -24.30 23.78 -8.50
C SER A 282 -25.01 25.13 -8.70
N THR A 283 -24.23 26.17 -8.95
CA THR A 283 -24.76 27.51 -9.29
C THR A 283 -25.10 27.64 -10.75
N ASP A 284 -24.45 26.86 -11.62
CA ASP A 284 -24.48 27.01 -13.05
C ASP A 284 -25.34 25.96 -13.76
N THR A 285 -25.63 24.84 -13.08
CA THR A 285 -26.38 23.71 -13.63
C THR A 285 -27.35 23.15 -12.57
N PHE A 286 -28.40 22.46 -13.04
CA PHE A 286 -29.30 21.71 -12.15
C PHE A 286 -28.66 20.40 -11.72
N ALA A 287 -27.60 20.50 -10.89
CA ALA A 287 -26.83 19.35 -10.44
C ALA A 287 -26.43 19.49 -8.96
N THR A 288 -26.19 18.37 -8.34
CA THR A 288 -25.64 18.29 -7.00
C THR A 288 -24.15 17.91 -7.06
N LEU A 289 -23.33 18.66 -6.36
CA LEU A 289 -21.90 18.46 -6.24
C LEU A 289 -21.58 17.70 -4.94
N PHE A 290 -20.88 16.58 -5.05
CA PHE A 290 -20.33 15.85 -3.92
C PHE A 290 -18.82 16.00 -3.94
N ARG A 291 -18.26 16.59 -2.91
CA ARG A 291 -16.82 16.78 -2.79
C ARG A 291 -16.29 16.35 -1.45
N SER A 292 -15.11 15.78 -1.44
CA SER A 292 -14.41 15.40 -0.23
C SER A 292 -12.93 15.75 -0.35
N LEU A 293 -12.37 16.24 0.74
CA LEU A 293 -10.95 16.56 0.89
C LEU A 293 -10.38 15.70 2.00
N MET A 294 -9.25 15.07 1.75
CA MET A 294 -8.46 14.36 2.75
C MET A 294 -7.08 14.97 2.81
N VAL A 295 -6.66 15.33 4.01
CA VAL A 295 -5.31 15.79 4.32
C VAL A 295 -4.58 14.64 4.98
N TYR A 296 -3.35 14.37 4.57
CA TYR A 296 -2.55 13.26 5.05
C TYR A 296 -1.06 13.54 4.96
N ASP A 297 -0.29 12.76 5.66
CA ASP A 297 1.15 12.70 5.50
C ASP A 297 1.73 11.44 6.15
N TRP A 298 2.99 11.15 5.88
CA TRP A 298 3.76 10.05 6.46
C TRP A 298 5.20 10.47 6.77
N ALA A 299 5.80 9.74 7.68
CA ALA A 299 7.24 9.84 7.93
C ALA A 299 7.85 8.49 8.29
N VAL A 300 9.01 8.21 7.74
CA VAL A 300 9.86 7.11 8.17
C VAL A 300 10.64 7.57 9.39
N ARG A 301 10.20 7.14 10.60
CA ARG A 301 10.80 7.54 11.87
C ARG A 301 12.03 6.76 12.22
N LYS A 302 12.03 5.48 11.87
CA LYS A 302 13.12 4.55 12.18
C LYS A 302 13.52 3.81 10.90
N PRO A 303 14.40 4.39 10.09
CA PRO A 303 14.87 3.75 8.86
C PRO A 303 15.46 2.35 9.07
N GLU A 304 15.95 2.06 10.29
CA GLU A 304 16.47 0.76 10.69
C GLU A 304 15.38 -0.32 10.75
N GLY A 305 14.12 0.07 10.95
CA GLY A 305 12.98 -0.83 10.96
C GLY A 305 12.32 -1.04 9.61
N LEU A 306 12.87 -0.43 8.55
CA LEU A 306 12.42 -0.57 7.17
C LEU A 306 13.48 -1.31 6.36
N VAL A 307 13.04 -2.29 5.56
CA VAL A 307 13.88 -3.02 4.59
C VAL A 307 13.30 -2.85 3.21
N GLU A 308 14.15 -2.62 2.23
CA GLU A 308 13.79 -2.49 0.81
C GLU A 308 14.47 -3.59 0.00
N ILE A 309 13.70 -4.28 -0.81
CA ILE A 309 14.16 -5.29 -1.75
C ILE A 309 13.80 -4.84 -3.16
N CYS A 310 14.79 -4.75 -4.04
CA CYS A 310 14.58 -4.56 -5.46
C CYS A 310 14.60 -5.92 -6.15
N GLY A 311 13.42 -6.41 -6.57
CA GLY A 311 13.32 -7.75 -7.13
C GLY A 311 12.35 -7.86 -8.30
N TYR A 312 12.55 -8.88 -9.12
CA TYR A 312 11.65 -9.22 -10.22
C TYR A 312 11.32 -10.71 -10.20
N ASN A 313 10.25 -11.09 -10.91
CA ASN A 313 9.84 -12.47 -11.03
C ASN A 313 10.81 -13.23 -11.93
N GLY A 314 11.72 -13.99 -11.34
CA GLY A 314 12.68 -14.85 -12.07
C GLY A 314 12.13 -16.23 -12.46
N GLY A 315 10.90 -16.57 -12.06
CA GLY A 315 10.29 -17.88 -12.33
C GLY A 315 9.35 -17.93 -13.54
N MET A 316 9.09 -16.79 -14.19
CA MET A 316 8.32 -16.68 -15.43
C MET A 316 9.27 -16.30 -16.58
N THR A 317 10.06 -17.24 -17.05
CA THR A 317 10.76 -17.14 -18.34
C THR A 317 10.06 -18.01 -19.37
#